data_6ed805dcc6ab30e6726c3a115b61f79b
#
_entry.id   6ed805dcc6ab30e6726c3a115b61f79b
#
_cell.length_a   1.000
_cell.length_b   1.000
_cell.length_c   1.000
_cell.angle_alpha   90.00
_cell.angle_beta   90.00
_cell.angle_gamma   90.00
#
_symmetry.space_group_name_H-M   'P 1'
#
loop_
_entity.id
_entity.type
_entity.pdbx_description
1 polymer ?
#
loop_
_entity_poly.entity_id
_entity_poly.type
_entity_poly.pdbx_seq_one_letter_code
_entity_poly.pdbx_strand_id
1 'polypeptide(L)'
;GDPDPKHVPTPESYRGNVSCRGPRACYDESKRLGETLCYIYHDTYGTPTNTIRPFNVYGPGMQEADYRVLPNFASCIKGSRTLKVYGTGNQTRTFCYVTDAINGFLRVVARGVPGEAYNIGNPTPEISVFELVEEIEKVLGKSIDKEVIEYPDSYPADEPNRRCPDIVKARRQLDYNPQVTIADGLKR
;
A
#
# COMPACT_ATOMS: atom_id res chain seq x y z
N GLY A 1 6.05 -9.31 -0.30
CA GLY A 1 7.23 -9.48 -1.11
C GLY A 1 7.27 -8.53 -2.29
N ASP A 2 8.39 -8.44 -2.96
CA ASP A 2 8.52 -7.61 -4.15
C ASP A 2 7.70 -8.21 -5.30
N PRO A 3 6.73 -7.50 -5.88
CA PRO A 3 5.99 -8.02 -7.00
C PRO A 3 6.84 -7.98 -8.27
N ASP A 4 7.10 -9.14 -8.86
CA ASP A 4 7.54 -9.19 -10.25
C ASP A 4 6.50 -8.43 -11.09
N PRO A 5 6.89 -7.48 -11.96
CA PRO A 5 5.97 -6.73 -12.81
C PRO A 5 4.98 -7.59 -13.59
N LYS A 6 5.38 -8.84 -13.93
CA LYS A 6 4.51 -9.83 -14.61
C LYS A 6 3.34 -10.33 -13.74
N HIS A 7 3.43 -10.13 -12.42
CA HIS A 7 2.41 -10.54 -11.44
C HIS A 7 1.73 -9.34 -10.79
N VAL A 8 1.61 -8.22 -11.50
CA VAL A 8 0.87 -7.02 -11.06
C VAL A 8 -0.31 -6.80 -12.02
N PRO A 9 -1.57 -6.73 -11.54
CA PRO A 9 -2.00 -6.76 -10.13
C PRO A 9 -1.66 -8.07 -9.41
N THR A 10 -1.20 -7.95 -8.14
CA THR A 10 -0.63 -9.06 -7.38
C THR A 10 -1.71 -9.85 -6.64
N PRO A 11 -1.96 -11.14 -7.00
CA PRO A 11 -2.93 -11.98 -6.31
C PRO A 11 -2.35 -12.54 -5.00
N GLU A 12 -3.22 -13.03 -4.11
CA GLU A 12 -2.81 -13.64 -2.84
C GLU A 12 -1.95 -14.90 -3.02
N SER A 13 -2.11 -15.62 -4.14
CA SER A 13 -1.33 -16.81 -4.48
C SER A 13 0.12 -16.54 -4.87
N TYR A 14 0.47 -15.26 -5.15
CA TYR A 14 1.83 -14.90 -5.52
C TYR A 14 2.75 -14.93 -4.30
N ARG A 15 3.82 -15.73 -4.39
CA ARG A 15 4.75 -15.94 -3.27
C ARG A 15 5.75 -14.81 -3.05
N GLY A 16 5.97 -13.97 -4.05
CA GLY A 16 6.91 -12.85 -4.02
C GLY A 16 8.37 -13.25 -4.16
N ASN A 17 9.16 -12.30 -4.65
CA ASN A 17 10.62 -12.35 -4.65
C ASN A 17 11.09 -11.53 -3.45
N VAL A 18 11.56 -12.19 -2.42
CA VAL A 18 12.08 -11.53 -1.22
C VAL A 18 13.48 -12.03 -0.97
N SER A 19 14.43 -11.09 -0.85
CA SER A 19 15.77 -11.42 -0.40
C SER A 19 15.79 -11.59 1.12
N CYS A 20 16.38 -12.65 1.61
CA CYS A 20 16.64 -12.81 3.05
C CYS A 20 17.81 -11.94 3.55
N ARG A 21 18.43 -11.16 2.66
CA ARG A 21 19.52 -10.24 2.95
C ARG A 21 19.21 -8.86 2.38
N GLY A 22 19.71 -7.83 3.05
CA GLY A 22 19.53 -6.46 2.63
C GLY A 22 18.70 -5.63 3.62
N PRO A 23 18.58 -4.32 3.38
CA PRO A 23 17.97 -3.37 4.34
C PRO A 23 16.48 -3.62 4.58
N ARG A 24 15.76 -4.23 3.63
CA ARG A 24 14.34 -4.58 3.79
C ARG A 24 14.09 -5.97 4.37
N ALA A 25 15.11 -6.85 4.40
CA ALA A 25 14.92 -8.26 4.72
C ALA A 25 14.20 -8.47 6.07
N CYS A 26 14.56 -7.74 7.11
CA CYS A 26 13.92 -7.88 8.41
C CYS A 26 12.43 -7.53 8.38
N TYR A 27 12.02 -6.53 7.60
CA TYR A 27 10.61 -6.18 7.41
C TYR A 27 9.86 -7.26 6.63
N ASP A 28 10.35 -7.61 5.46
CA ASP A 28 9.67 -8.54 4.56
C ASP A 28 9.57 -9.95 5.18
N GLU A 29 10.66 -10.44 5.77
CA GLU A 29 10.67 -11.75 6.42
C GLU A 29 9.82 -11.79 7.70
N SER A 30 9.77 -10.70 8.49
CA SER A 30 8.87 -10.64 9.64
C SER A 30 7.40 -10.74 9.24
N LYS A 31 7.00 -10.11 8.12
CA LYS A 31 5.63 -10.22 7.59
C LYS A 31 5.32 -11.63 7.09
N ARG A 32 6.26 -12.26 6.39
CA ARG A 32 6.14 -13.64 5.94
C ARG A 32 6.01 -14.62 7.12
N LEU A 33 6.85 -14.44 8.14
CA LEU A 33 6.76 -15.24 9.36
C LEU A 33 5.39 -15.09 10.04
N GLY A 34 4.85 -13.87 10.12
CA GLY A 34 3.51 -13.63 10.67
C GLY A 34 2.42 -14.38 9.91
N GLU A 35 2.45 -14.37 8.57
CA GLU A 35 1.52 -15.17 7.76
C GLU A 35 1.69 -16.68 7.98
N THR A 36 2.93 -17.15 8.05
CA THR A 36 3.24 -18.57 8.32
C THR A 36 2.69 -19.01 9.67
N LEU A 37 2.87 -18.18 10.70
CA LEU A 37 2.31 -18.48 12.03
C LEU A 37 0.79 -18.52 12.00
N CYS A 38 0.11 -17.58 11.36
CA CYS A 38 -1.34 -17.60 11.20
C CYS A 38 -1.80 -18.91 10.53
N TYR A 39 -1.12 -19.31 9.46
CA TYR A 39 -1.43 -20.57 8.77
C TYR A 39 -1.23 -21.78 9.68
N ILE A 40 -0.10 -21.90 10.39
CA ILE A 40 0.20 -23.01 11.30
C ILE A 40 -0.83 -23.09 12.43
N TYR A 41 -1.20 -21.97 13.04
CA TYR A 41 -2.20 -21.95 14.11
C TYR A 41 -3.57 -22.40 13.61
N HIS A 42 -3.92 -22.05 12.40
CA HIS A 42 -5.16 -22.54 11.80
C HIS A 42 -5.08 -24.04 11.50
N ASP A 43 -4.05 -24.47 10.78
CA ASP A 43 -3.90 -25.84 10.29
C ASP A 43 -3.72 -26.86 11.44
N THR A 44 -2.92 -26.51 12.45
CA THR A 44 -2.57 -27.43 13.54
C THR A 44 -3.56 -27.40 14.69
N TYR A 45 -4.08 -26.21 15.03
CA TYR A 45 -4.91 -26.02 16.23
C TYR A 45 -6.36 -25.63 15.93
N GLY A 46 -6.74 -25.51 14.67
CA GLY A 46 -8.09 -25.10 14.28
C GLY A 46 -8.43 -23.64 14.64
N THR A 47 -7.43 -22.81 14.97
CA THR A 47 -7.67 -21.41 15.35
C THR A 47 -8.19 -20.63 14.15
N PRO A 48 -9.31 -19.91 14.24
CA PRO A 48 -9.89 -19.17 13.10
C PRO A 48 -9.11 -17.91 12.79
N THR A 49 -7.91 -18.03 12.22
CA THR A 49 -7.05 -16.92 11.83
C THR A 49 -7.29 -16.53 10.39
N ASN A 50 -7.14 -15.23 10.10
CA ASN A 50 -7.05 -14.71 8.74
C ASN A 50 -5.87 -13.75 8.62
N THR A 51 -5.29 -13.68 7.43
CA THR A 51 -4.24 -12.71 7.12
C THR A 51 -4.81 -11.58 6.25
N ILE A 52 -4.56 -10.34 6.65
CA ILE A 52 -4.90 -9.17 5.84
C ILE A 52 -3.60 -8.56 5.29
N ARG A 53 -3.57 -8.35 3.97
CA ARG A 53 -2.47 -7.68 3.27
C ARG A 53 -2.94 -6.30 2.80
N PRO A 54 -2.71 -5.23 3.58
CA PRO A 54 -3.11 -3.87 3.19
C PRO A 54 -2.19 -3.32 2.09
N PHE A 55 -2.79 -2.64 1.10
CA PHE A 55 -2.05 -1.98 0.02
C PHE A 55 -2.20 -0.47 0.10
N ASN A 56 -1.07 0.22 0.38
CA ASN A 56 -0.91 1.67 0.36
C ASN A 56 -2.08 2.44 0.98
N VAL A 57 -2.45 2.04 2.21
CA VAL A 57 -3.50 2.71 2.98
C VAL A 57 -3.01 4.10 3.39
N TYR A 58 -3.86 5.11 3.19
CA TYR A 58 -3.61 6.49 3.57
C TYR A 58 -4.84 7.15 4.21
N GLY A 59 -4.62 8.23 4.92
CA GLY A 59 -5.69 9.02 5.53
C GLY A 59 -5.17 9.85 6.71
N PRO A 60 -6.07 10.56 7.41
CA PRO A 60 -5.72 11.34 8.59
C PRO A 60 -5.05 10.49 9.67
N GLY A 61 -4.17 11.12 10.46
CA GLY A 61 -3.46 10.46 11.56
C GLY A 61 -2.13 9.81 11.17
N MET A 62 -1.69 9.91 9.91
CA MET A 62 -0.33 9.54 9.52
C MET A 62 0.68 10.50 10.14
N GLN A 63 1.84 9.97 10.57
CA GLN A 63 2.87 10.79 11.19
C GLN A 63 3.57 11.70 10.18
N GLU A 64 3.87 12.94 10.55
CA GLU A 64 4.56 13.91 9.68
C GLU A 64 5.98 13.47 9.28
N ALA A 65 6.65 12.70 10.13
CA ALA A 65 8.00 12.16 9.87
C ALA A 65 7.99 10.83 9.10
N ASP A 66 6.85 10.41 8.57
CA ASP A 66 6.73 9.19 7.79
C ASP A 66 7.36 9.37 6.40
N TYR A 67 8.22 8.43 6.00
CA TYR A 67 8.92 8.47 4.71
C TYR A 67 8.02 8.12 3.51
N ARG A 68 6.81 7.60 3.75
CA ARG A 68 5.89 7.27 2.66
C ARG A 68 5.46 8.52 1.91
N VAL A 69 5.18 8.38 0.62
CA VAL A 69 4.98 9.50 -0.29
C VAL A 69 3.89 10.48 0.18
N LEU A 70 2.69 10.01 0.54
CA LEU A 70 1.58 10.91 0.91
C LEU A 70 1.83 11.70 2.20
N PRO A 71 2.22 11.09 3.34
CA PRO A 71 2.53 11.88 4.54
C PRO A 71 3.73 12.81 4.35
N ASN A 72 4.73 12.40 3.56
CA ASN A 72 5.87 13.26 3.23
C ASN A 72 5.41 14.49 2.43
N PHE A 73 4.59 14.30 1.39
CA PHE A 73 4.03 15.39 0.60
C PHE A 73 3.15 16.30 1.44
N ALA A 74 2.25 15.75 2.26
CA ALA A 74 1.42 16.53 3.16
C ALA A 74 2.25 17.39 4.14
N SER A 75 3.32 16.81 4.70
CA SER A 75 4.26 17.55 5.57
C SER A 75 4.97 18.69 4.83
N CYS A 76 5.41 18.45 3.58
CA CYS A 76 6.04 19.49 2.76
C CYS A 76 5.06 20.62 2.43
N ILE A 77 3.83 20.28 2.04
CA ILE A 77 2.78 21.26 1.71
C ILE A 77 2.42 22.10 2.93
N LYS A 78 2.21 21.47 4.08
CA LYS A 78 1.94 22.15 5.36
C LYS A 78 3.05 23.12 5.74
N GLY A 79 4.31 22.72 5.53
CA GLY A 79 5.49 23.52 5.82
C GLY A 79 5.91 24.50 4.72
N SER A 80 5.14 24.64 3.63
CA SER A 80 5.49 25.45 2.44
C SER A 80 6.89 25.10 1.89
N ARG A 81 7.22 23.82 1.88
CA ARG A 81 8.51 23.30 1.37
C ARG A 81 8.32 22.64 0.02
N THR A 82 9.37 22.66 -0.82
CA THR A 82 9.42 21.93 -2.09
C THR A 82 9.20 20.44 -1.89
N LEU A 83 8.35 19.83 -2.71
CA LEU A 83 8.13 18.38 -2.71
C LEU A 83 9.37 17.66 -3.24
N LYS A 84 9.78 16.62 -2.54
CA LYS A 84 10.88 15.75 -2.94
C LYS A 84 10.32 14.49 -3.61
N VAL A 85 10.52 14.41 -4.93
CA VAL A 85 10.16 13.24 -5.73
C VAL A 85 11.39 12.35 -5.84
N TYR A 86 11.37 11.21 -5.15
CA TYR A 86 12.50 10.28 -5.15
C TYR A 86 12.55 9.42 -6.42
N GLY A 87 13.76 9.16 -6.91
CA GLY A 87 14.02 8.34 -8.09
C GLY A 87 13.55 9.03 -9.38
N THR A 88 12.85 8.28 -10.25
CA THR A 88 12.37 8.81 -11.53
C THR A 88 11.02 9.51 -11.45
N GLY A 89 10.26 9.34 -10.37
CA GLY A 89 8.88 9.79 -10.27
C GLY A 89 7.86 8.96 -11.08
N ASN A 90 8.34 8.02 -11.90
CA ASN A 90 7.50 7.18 -12.76
C ASN A 90 7.04 5.87 -12.09
N GLN A 91 7.54 5.56 -10.90
CA GLN A 91 7.08 4.41 -10.13
C GLN A 91 5.59 4.56 -9.81
N THR A 92 4.81 3.48 -10.06
CA THR A 92 3.36 3.52 -9.92
C THR A 92 2.87 2.85 -8.65
N ARG A 93 1.81 3.40 -8.09
CA ARG A 93 1.12 2.89 -6.90
C ARG A 93 -0.38 3.05 -7.07
N THR A 94 -1.10 2.22 -6.34
CA THR A 94 -2.51 2.45 -6.04
C THR A 94 -2.64 2.92 -4.60
N PHE A 95 -3.68 3.66 -4.29
CA PHE A 95 -3.89 4.22 -2.96
C PHE A 95 -5.28 3.86 -2.43
N CYS A 96 -5.35 3.37 -1.21
CA CYS A 96 -6.59 3.00 -0.56
C CYS A 96 -6.86 3.94 0.62
N TYR A 97 -7.98 4.65 0.58
CA TYR A 97 -8.35 5.51 1.69
C TYR A 97 -8.68 4.70 2.94
N VAL A 98 -8.33 5.23 4.11
CA VAL A 98 -8.40 4.50 5.39
C VAL A 98 -9.78 3.93 5.69
N THR A 99 -10.88 4.61 5.34
CA THR A 99 -12.24 4.10 5.58
C THR A 99 -12.55 2.86 4.75
N ASP A 100 -12.09 2.81 3.51
CA ASP A 100 -12.23 1.61 2.67
C ASP A 100 -11.37 0.46 3.21
N ALA A 101 -10.16 0.75 3.67
CA ALA A 101 -9.32 -0.27 4.29
C ALA A 101 -9.96 -0.85 5.57
N ILE A 102 -10.48 0.01 6.46
CA ILE A 102 -11.18 -0.42 7.69
C ILE A 102 -12.41 -1.24 7.33
N ASN A 103 -13.22 -0.82 6.36
CA ASN A 103 -14.35 -1.61 5.88
C ASN A 103 -13.90 -3.00 5.43
N GLY A 104 -12.81 -3.09 4.66
CA GLY A 104 -12.22 -4.37 4.24
C GLY A 104 -11.79 -5.22 5.43
N PHE A 105 -11.14 -4.63 6.43
CA PHE A 105 -10.70 -5.35 7.64
C PHE A 105 -11.88 -5.92 8.42
N LEU A 106 -12.91 -5.13 8.64
CA LEU A 106 -14.14 -5.58 9.33
C LEU A 106 -14.85 -6.70 8.56
N ARG A 107 -14.85 -6.64 7.21
CA ARG A 107 -15.40 -7.72 6.38
C ARG A 107 -14.59 -9.00 6.48
N VAL A 108 -13.26 -8.92 6.56
CA VAL A 108 -12.42 -10.12 6.80
C VAL A 108 -12.76 -10.73 8.16
N VAL A 109 -12.87 -9.91 9.21
CA VAL A 109 -13.25 -10.42 10.56
C VAL A 109 -14.63 -11.07 10.54
N ALA A 110 -15.61 -10.49 9.84
CA ALA A 110 -17.00 -10.94 9.87
C ALA A 110 -17.30 -12.11 8.91
N ARG A 111 -16.57 -12.21 7.79
CA ARG A 111 -16.90 -13.12 6.66
C ARG A 111 -15.70 -13.88 6.11
N GLY A 112 -14.48 -13.58 6.58
CA GLY A 112 -13.28 -14.24 6.08
C GLY A 112 -13.33 -15.74 6.33
N VAL A 113 -12.93 -16.52 5.33
CA VAL A 113 -12.76 -17.98 5.49
C VAL A 113 -11.53 -18.20 6.35
N PRO A 114 -11.62 -18.91 7.48
CA PRO A 114 -10.47 -19.17 8.34
C PRO A 114 -9.30 -19.82 7.59
N GLY A 115 -8.08 -19.42 7.92
CA GLY A 115 -6.86 -19.88 7.25
C GLY A 115 -6.47 -19.07 6.00
N GLU A 116 -7.36 -18.21 5.51
CA GLU A 116 -7.16 -17.52 4.23
C GLU A 116 -6.50 -16.14 4.38
N ALA A 117 -5.76 -15.73 3.33
CA ALA A 117 -5.21 -14.39 3.19
C ALA A 117 -6.07 -13.56 2.23
N TYR A 118 -6.19 -12.26 2.50
CA TYR A 118 -6.96 -11.31 1.70
C TYR A 118 -6.17 -10.03 1.42
N ASN A 119 -6.07 -9.67 0.15
CA ASN A 119 -5.59 -8.35 -0.25
C ASN A 119 -6.69 -7.31 -0.02
N ILE A 120 -6.38 -6.28 0.75
CA ILE A 120 -7.27 -5.13 1.00
C ILE A 120 -6.61 -3.87 0.48
N GLY A 121 -7.24 -3.25 -0.51
CA GLY A 121 -6.72 -2.07 -1.19
C GLY A 121 -7.67 -1.60 -2.27
N ASN A 122 -7.35 -0.49 -2.92
CA ASN A 122 -8.05 -0.02 -4.11
C ASN A 122 -7.15 -0.28 -5.33
N PRO A 123 -7.55 -1.09 -6.32
CA PRO A 123 -6.72 -1.39 -7.48
C PRO A 123 -6.70 -0.27 -8.53
N THR A 124 -7.55 0.76 -8.39
CA THR A 124 -7.73 1.82 -9.38
C THR A 124 -7.91 3.20 -8.75
N PRO A 125 -7.35 4.26 -9.33
CA PRO A 125 -6.38 4.23 -10.42
C PRO A 125 -4.99 3.78 -9.93
N GLU A 126 -4.21 3.15 -10.83
CA GLU A 126 -2.78 2.99 -10.63
C GLU A 126 -2.11 4.22 -11.24
N ILE A 127 -1.43 5.02 -10.42
CA ILE A 127 -0.85 6.31 -10.80
C ILE A 127 0.63 6.38 -10.44
N SER A 128 1.38 7.15 -11.22
CA SER A 128 2.76 7.50 -10.93
C SER A 128 2.85 8.52 -9.78
N VAL A 129 4.06 8.73 -9.25
CA VAL A 129 4.28 9.78 -8.24
C VAL A 129 4.04 11.16 -8.83
N PHE A 130 4.35 11.39 -10.12
CA PHE A 130 4.05 12.66 -10.79
C PHE A 130 2.55 12.88 -10.94
N GLU A 131 1.79 11.88 -11.38
CA GLU A 131 0.32 11.98 -11.46
C GLU A 131 -0.30 12.21 -10.08
N LEU A 132 0.27 11.63 -9.01
CA LEU A 132 -0.16 11.91 -7.64
C LEU A 132 0.05 13.40 -7.29
N VAL A 133 1.17 14.01 -7.68
CA VAL A 133 1.39 15.45 -7.48
C VAL A 133 0.36 16.26 -8.23
N GLU A 134 0.05 15.91 -9.49
CA GLU A 134 -0.99 16.59 -10.28
C GLU A 134 -2.38 16.49 -9.61
N GLU A 135 -2.74 15.34 -9.07
CA GLU A 135 -3.99 15.19 -8.32
C GLU A 135 -4.02 16.07 -7.06
N ILE A 136 -2.90 16.19 -6.35
CA ILE A 136 -2.79 17.09 -5.19
C ILE A 136 -2.90 18.55 -5.63
N GLU A 137 -2.22 18.97 -6.72
CA GLU A 137 -2.32 20.33 -7.29
C GLU A 137 -3.77 20.68 -7.68
N LYS A 138 -4.49 19.75 -8.32
CA LYS A 138 -5.91 19.92 -8.66
C LYS A 138 -6.77 20.13 -7.41
N VAL A 139 -6.56 19.33 -6.37
CA VAL A 139 -7.32 19.44 -5.10
C VAL A 139 -7.04 20.77 -4.39
N LEU A 140 -5.79 21.23 -4.40
CA LEU A 140 -5.38 22.48 -3.75
C LEU A 140 -5.68 23.72 -4.59
N GLY A 141 -5.95 23.56 -5.88
CA GLY A 141 -6.16 24.68 -6.82
C GLY A 141 -4.92 25.53 -7.06
N LYS A 142 -3.73 24.99 -6.83
CA LYS A 142 -2.45 25.69 -7.02
C LYS A 142 -1.32 24.73 -7.43
N SER A 143 -0.34 25.25 -8.14
CA SER A 143 0.89 24.51 -8.43
C SER A 143 1.77 24.38 -7.18
N ILE A 144 2.56 23.33 -7.12
CA ILE A 144 3.46 23.03 -6.01
C ILE A 144 4.87 22.85 -6.56
N ASP A 145 5.83 23.53 -5.94
CA ASP A 145 7.24 23.36 -6.28
C ASP A 145 7.68 21.94 -5.97
N LYS A 146 8.33 21.30 -6.96
CA LYS A 146 8.82 19.93 -6.87
C LYS A 146 10.20 19.77 -7.45
N GLU A 147 11.01 18.94 -6.80
CA GLU A 147 12.35 18.57 -7.27
C GLU A 147 12.46 17.05 -7.32
N VAL A 148 13.13 16.55 -8.34
CA VAL A 148 13.48 15.13 -8.46
C VAL A 148 14.84 14.94 -7.82
N ILE A 149 14.92 14.03 -6.85
CA ILE A 149 16.16 13.72 -6.14
C ILE A 149 16.42 12.22 -6.14
N GLU A 150 17.66 11.83 -6.00
CA GLU A 150 18.04 10.42 -5.82
C GLU A 150 17.54 9.90 -4.47
N TYR A 151 17.35 8.59 -4.40
CA TYR A 151 17.03 7.94 -3.13
C TYR A 151 18.20 8.11 -2.18
N PRO A 152 17.97 8.46 -0.91
CA PRO A 152 19.04 8.47 0.08
C PRO A 152 19.57 7.05 0.30
N ASP A 153 20.84 6.92 0.70
CA ASP A 153 21.49 5.62 0.96
C ASP A 153 20.75 4.77 2.00
N SER A 154 20.00 5.41 2.90
CA SER A 154 19.14 4.77 3.89
C SER A 154 17.82 4.21 3.32
N TYR A 155 17.48 4.55 2.07
CA TYR A 155 16.26 4.07 1.45
C TYR A 155 16.44 2.62 1.00
N PRO A 156 15.46 1.73 1.22
CA PRO A 156 15.57 0.35 0.82
C PRO A 156 15.79 0.20 -0.69
N ALA A 157 16.91 -0.38 -1.08
CA ALA A 157 17.31 -0.55 -2.49
C ALA A 157 16.32 -1.38 -3.32
N ASP A 158 15.47 -2.17 -2.65
CA ASP A 158 14.53 -3.12 -3.27
C ASP A 158 13.09 -2.61 -3.26
N GLU A 159 12.86 -1.27 -3.32
CA GLU A 159 11.50 -0.74 -3.40
C GLU A 159 10.89 -1.04 -4.77
N PRO A 160 9.73 -1.74 -4.84
CA PRO A 160 9.12 -2.11 -6.11
C PRO A 160 8.76 -0.90 -6.95
N ASN A 161 9.04 -0.96 -8.26
CA ASN A 161 8.64 0.10 -9.19
C ASN A 161 7.12 0.16 -9.41
N ARG A 162 6.44 -0.97 -9.24
CA ARG A 162 5.00 -1.09 -9.45
C ARG A 162 4.35 -1.87 -8.31
N ARG A 163 3.26 -1.33 -7.74
CA ARG A 163 2.51 -2.01 -6.68
C ARG A 163 1.01 -1.76 -6.81
N CYS A 164 0.28 -2.80 -7.20
CA CYS A 164 -1.17 -2.80 -7.35
C CYS A 164 -1.74 -4.14 -6.84
N PRO A 165 -2.77 -4.16 -5.98
CA PRO A 165 -3.37 -5.40 -5.50
C PRO A 165 -4.35 -5.99 -6.53
N ASP A 166 -4.38 -7.32 -6.64
CA ASP A 166 -5.58 -8.01 -7.09
C ASP A 166 -6.51 -8.21 -5.89
N ILE A 167 -7.73 -7.70 -5.97
CA ILE A 167 -8.76 -7.80 -4.93
C ILE A 167 -9.96 -8.67 -5.34
N VAL A 168 -9.83 -9.44 -6.42
CA VAL A 168 -10.94 -10.29 -6.93
C VAL A 168 -11.44 -11.24 -5.85
N LYS A 169 -10.55 -11.83 -5.06
CA LYS A 169 -10.92 -12.70 -3.94
C LYS A 169 -11.73 -11.97 -2.88
N ALA A 170 -11.27 -10.81 -2.44
CA ALA A 170 -11.98 -9.99 -1.45
C ALA A 170 -13.34 -9.51 -1.97
N ARG A 171 -13.45 -9.15 -3.25
CA ARG A 171 -14.74 -8.82 -3.89
C ARG A 171 -15.71 -9.98 -3.85
N ARG A 172 -15.26 -11.17 -4.25
CA ARG A 172 -16.14 -12.34 -4.37
C ARG A 172 -16.56 -12.92 -3.03
N GLN A 173 -15.66 -13.01 -2.07
CA GLN A 173 -15.90 -13.69 -0.79
C GLN A 173 -16.39 -12.76 0.31
N LEU A 174 -15.97 -11.49 0.28
CA LEU A 174 -16.26 -10.52 1.33
C LEU A 174 -17.20 -9.41 0.87
N ASP A 175 -17.56 -9.36 -0.42
CA ASP A 175 -18.29 -8.24 -1.01
C ASP A 175 -17.55 -6.91 -0.76
N TYR A 176 -16.20 -6.95 -0.78
CA TYR A 176 -15.37 -5.77 -0.58
C TYR A 176 -15.27 -4.95 -1.85
N ASN A 177 -15.68 -3.70 -1.80
CA ASN A 177 -15.61 -2.79 -2.94
C ASN A 177 -15.20 -1.40 -2.43
N PRO A 178 -13.93 -0.97 -2.62
CA PRO A 178 -13.47 0.35 -2.21
C PRO A 178 -14.20 1.45 -3.02
N GLN A 179 -14.61 2.53 -2.36
CA GLN A 179 -15.47 3.56 -2.92
C GLN A 179 -14.81 4.93 -2.99
N VAL A 180 -13.82 5.20 -2.13
CA VAL A 180 -13.22 6.54 -2.04
C VAL A 180 -12.22 6.73 -3.16
N THR A 181 -12.46 7.70 -4.02
CA THR A 181 -11.51 8.08 -5.07
C THR A 181 -10.28 8.75 -4.47
N ILE A 182 -9.16 8.76 -5.21
CA ILE A 182 -7.94 9.47 -4.75
C ILE A 182 -8.23 10.96 -4.53
N ALA A 183 -8.96 11.60 -5.43
CA ALA A 183 -9.32 13.00 -5.32
C ALA A 183 -10.17 13.30 -4.08
N ASP A 184 -11.15 12.45 -3.76
CA ASP A 184 -11.99 12.62 -2.57
C ASP A 184 -11.23 12.35 -1.27
N GLY A 185 -10.35 11.35 -1.27
CA GLY A 185 -9.51 11.06 -0.11
C GLY A 185 -8.46 12.13 0.17
N LEU A 186 -7.94 12.79 -0.87
CA LEU A 186 -6.99 13.91 -0.72
C LEU A 186 -7.62 15.20 -0.18
N LYS A 187 -8.95 15.37 -0.36
CA LYS A 187 -9.70 16.52 0.20
C LYS A 187 -9.98 16.40 1.71
N ARG A 188 -9.91 15.20 2.25
CA ARG A 188 -10.21 14.88 3.66
C ARG A 188 -8.98 14.93 4.55
#